data_1bf6e433afb8e14171de10149b57e872
#
_entry.id   1bf6e433afb8e14171de10149b57e872
#
_cell.length_a   1.000
_cell.length_b   1.000
_cell.length_c   1.000
_cell.angle_alpha   90.00
_cell.angle_beta   90.00
_cell.angle_gamma   90.00
#
_symmetry.space_group_name_H-M   'P 1'
#
loop_
_entity.id
_entity.type
_entity.pdbx_description
1 polymer ?
#
loop_
_entity_poly.entity_id
_entity_poly.type
_entity_poly.pdbx_seq_one_letter_code
_entity_poly.pdbx_strand_id
1 'polypeptide(L)'
;GITKIDPIEYDLLFERFYNAGRNTGGHVSLPDIDIDVPGKKRDEIIDYLKNKYGKDNVSQMLTFGRLQGRSALKEVLRINEACSFGEMNVISKCIPNEADVSDQLQAMDEEDRSIIRFALINNSEELRDYCFVNDAGYLEGDYADYFDQAISLEGTFKTQGKHAAGVVISSDRLHEVCPMVDQRSGGEKIAGLEMADLEALGHVKFDVLGINLLDKIMKIEEVLDGN
;
A
#
# COMPACT_ATOMS: atom_id res chain seq x y z
N GLY A 1 30.42 0.80 3.97
CA GLY A 1 29.07 0.60 4.40
C GLY A 1 28.06 1.48 3.63
N ILE A 2 26.77 1.20 3.77
CA ILE A 2 25.67 1.97 3.15
C ILE A 2 25.51 3.33 3.85
N THR A 3 25.86 3.39 5.16
CA THR A 3 25.82 4.61 5.97
C THR A 3 27.21 5.07 6.34
N LYS A 4 27.35 6.33 6.74
CA LYS A 4 28.60 6.90 7.28
C LYS A 4 28.78 6.61 8.77
N ILE A 5 27.80 5.97 9.40
CA ILE A 5 27.83 5.63 10.82
C ILE A 5 28.45 4.24 10.96
N ASP A 6 29.55 4.15 11.72
CA ASP A 6 30.15 2.87 12.08
C ASP A 6 29.44 2.33 13.33
N PRO A 7 28.72 1.19 13.23
CA PRO A 7 28.01 0.65 14.37
C PRO A 7 28.93 0.17 15.51
N ILE A 8 30.18 -0.13 15.21
CA ILE A 8 31.17 -0.54 16.22
C ILE A 8 31.69 0.68 16.97
N GLU A 9 31.98 1.79 16.26
CA GLU A 9 32.46 3.04 16.86
C GLU A 9 31.42 3.63 17.82
N TYR A 10 30.11 3.51 17.49
CA TYR A 10 29.03 4.06 18.29
C TYR A 10 28.36 3.05 19.22
N ASP A 11 28.92 1.84 19.36
CA ASP A 11 28.38 0.77 20.21
C ASP A 11 26.88 0.53 20.01
N LEU A 12 26.45 0.47 18.75
CA LEU A 12 25.05 0.32 18.37
C LEU A 12 24.61 -1.13 18.53
N LEU A 13 23.45 -1.33 19.14
CA LEU A 13 22.81 -2.65 19.23
C LEU A 13 22.31 -3.08 17.86
N PHE A 14 22.62 -4.32 17.49
CA PHE A 14 22.08 -4.96 16.31
C PHE A 14 20.75 -5.63 16.65
N GLU A 15 19.65 -4.94 16.43
CA GLU A 15 18.30 -5.46 16.72
C GLU A 15 17.69 -6.26 15.57
N ARG A 16 18.11 -6.00 14.34
CA ARG A 16 17.55 -6.66 13.14
C ARG A 16 18.64 -7.10 12.18
N PHE A 17 18.63 -8.39 11.88
CA PHE A 17 19.41 -9.00 10.82
C PHE A 17 18.50 -9.63 9.78
N TYR A 18 19.00 -9.73 8.53
CA TYR A 18 18.41 -10.61 7.53
C TYR A 18 18.53 -12.06 8.06
N ASN A 19 17.40 -12.66 8.38
CA ASN A 19 17.38 -14.02 8.89
C ASN A 19 17.15 -15.00 7.73
N ALA A 20 18.13 -15.88 7.48
CA ALA A 20 18.01 -16.95 6.48
C ALA A 20 16.80 -17.87 6.71
N GLY A 21 16.27 -17.95 7.94
CA GLY A 21 15.04 -18.66 8.27
C GLY A 21 13.77 -18.10 7.59
N ARG A 22 13.82 -16.88 7.06
CA ARG A 22 12.71 -16.33 6.23
C ARG A 22 12.66 -16.92 4.82
N ASN A 23 13.73 -17.59 4.38
CA ASN A 23 13.86 -18.22 3.07
C ASN A 23 13.56 -19.72 3.13
N THR A 24 12.60 -20.14 3.93
CA THR A 24 12.19 -21.53 4.06
C THR A 24 10.98 -21.83 3.16
N GLY A 25 10.97 -23.03 2.56
CA GLY A 25 9.82 -23.50 1.79
C GLY A 25 9.64 -22.95 0.38
N GLY A 26 10.73 -22.47 -0.26
CA GLY A 26 10.67 -21.94 -1.64
C GLY A 26 10.29 -20.44 -1.72
N HIS A 27 10.03 -19.79 -0.61
CA HIS A 27 9.86 -18.34 -0.53
C HIS A 27 11.22 -17.66 -0.34
N VAL A 28 11.58 -16.79 -1.27
CA VAL A 28 12.75 -15.89 -1.15
C VAL A 28 12.23 -14.55 -0.63
N SER A 29 12.52 -14.23 0.63
CA SER A 29 12.26 -12.89 1.18
C SER A 29 13.47 -12.02 0.90
N LEU A 30 13.33 -11.02 0.03
CA LEU A 30 14.37 -10.04 -0.24
C LEU A 30 14.36 -8.93 0.84
N PRO A 31 15.52 -8.26 1.08
CA PRO A 31 15.56 -7.14 2.02
C PRO A 31 14.78 -5.95 1.46
N ASP A 32 14.01 -5.30 2.31
CA ASP A 32 13.39 -4.01 2.01
C ASP A 32 14.45 -2.91 2.18
N ILE A 33 14.68 -2.13 1.13
CA ILE A 33 15.74 -1.11 1.08
C ILE A 33 15.09 0.27 0.95
N ASP A 34 15.01 0.97 2.07
CA ASP A 34 14.49 2.34 2.14
C ASP A 34 15.63 3.35 2.01
N ILE A 35 15.46 4.33 1.13
CA ILE A 35 16.41 5.41 0.90
C ILE A 35 15.69 6.75 1.06
N ASP A 36 16.00 7.47 2.14
CA ASP A 36 15.46 8.78 2.41
C ASP A 36 16.22 9.85 1.60
N VAL A 37 15.45 10.65 0.85
CA VAL A 37 16.00 11.71 0.01
C VAL A 37 15.16 13.00 0.15
N PRO A 38 15.71 14.18 -0.16
CA PRO A 38 14.86 15.36 -0.30
C PRO A 38 13.80 15.15 -1.38
N GLY A 39 12.54 15.46 -1.06
CA GLY A 39 11.40 15.16 -1.95
C GLY A 39 11.56 15.76 -3.34
N LYS A 40 12.13 16.98 -3.42
CA LYS A 40 12.43 17.69 -4.67
C LYS A 40 13.53 17.02 -5.51
N LYS A 41 14.39 16.22 -4.89
CA LYS A 41 15.53 15.56 -5.55
C LYS A 41 15.23 14.10 -5.93
N ARG A 42 14.05 13.59 -5.59
CA ARG A 42 13.68 12.21 -5.80
C ARG A 42 13.74 11.81 -7.29
N ASP A 43 13.18 12.60 -8.16
CA ASP A 43 13.17 12.29 -9.60
C ASP A 43 14.58 12.32 -10.20
N GLU A 44 15.44 13.23 -9.74
CA GLU A 44 16.85 13.29 -10.15
C GLU A 44 17.61 11.99 -9.75
N ILE A 45 17.27 11.42 -8.59
CA ILE A 45 17.85 10.15 -8.13
C ILE A 45 17.35 8.99 -8.99
N ILE A 46 16.08 8.93 -9.32
CA ILE A 46 15.53 7.93 -10.23
C ILE A 46 16.22 8.00 -11.60
N ASP A 47 16.40 9.20 -12.14
CA ASP A 47 17.13 9.41 -13.40
C ASP A 47 18.60 9.02 -13.29
N TYR A 48 19.25 9.29 -12.16
CA TYR A 48 20.61 8.79 -11.90
C TYR A 48 20.68 7.26 -11.93
N LEU A 49 19.73 6.56 -11.30
CA LEU A 49 19.65 5.12 -11.29
C LEU A 49 19.47 4.56 -12.73
N LYS A 50 18.59 5.16 -13.53
CA LYS A 50 18.38 4.82 -14.93
C LYS A 50 19.65 5.02 -15.76
N ASN A 51 20.38 6.11 -15.53
CA ASN A 51 21.62 6.38 -16.25
C ASN A 51 22.75 5.42 -15.84
N LYS A 52 22.77 5.01 -14.57
CA LYS A 52 23.81 4.11 -14.03
C LYS A 52 23.60 2.66 -14.41
N TYR A 53 22.37 2.17 -14.32
CA TYR A 53 22.04 0.75 -14.50
C TYR A 53 21.38 0.43 -15.86
N GLY A 54 20.98 1.44 -16.61
CA GLY A 54 20.30 1.31 -17.90
C GLY A 54 18.81 1.69 -17.80
N LYS A 55 18.33 2.40 -18.80
CA LYS A 55 16.91 2.84 -18.84
C LYS A 55 15.94 1.67 -18.95
N ASP A 56 16.35 0.59 -19.61
CA ASP A 56 15.54 -0.61 -19.76
C ASP A 56 15.57 -1.51 -18.51
N ASN A 57 16.49 -1.26 -17.58
CA ASN A 57 16.74 -2.07 -16.39
C ASN A 57 16.19 -1.44 -15.10
N VAL A 58 15.75 -0.18 -15.16
CA VAL A 58 15.22 0.56 -14.00
C VAL A 58 13.85 1.11 -14.31
N SER A 59 12.88 0.79 -13.49
CA SER A 59 11.51 1.31 -13.61
C SER A 59 10.85 1.52 -12.25
N GLN A 60 9.89 2.42 -12.20
CA GLN A 60 8.92 2.43 -11.13
C GLN A 60 7.95 1.27 -11.34
N MET A 61 7.22 0.91 -10.30
CA MET A 61 6.32 -0.25 -10.30
C MET A 61 4.86 0.16 -10.15
N LEU A 62 4.01 -0.78 -10.54
CA LEU A 62 2.57 -0.68 -10.38
C LEU A 62 2.17 -0.83 -8.91
N THR A 63 1.06 -0.22 -8.55
CA THR A 63 0.31 -0.53 -7.33
C THR A 63 -1.18 -0.53 -7.62
N PHE A 64 -1.91 -1.42 -6.96
CA PHE A 64 -3.36 -1.46 -7.04
C PHE A 64 -3.96 -0.90 -5.73
N GLY A 65 -4.83 0.10 -5.89
CA GLY A 65 -5.71 0.51 -4.80
C GLY A 65 -6.88 -0.46 -4.69
N ARG A 66 -7.08 -1.03 -3.50
CA ARG A 66 -8.19 -1.94 -3.19
C ARG A 66 -9.32 -1.21 -2.51
N LEU A 67 -10.54 -1.68 -2.73
CA LEU A 67 -11.70 -1.27 -1.95
C LEU A 67 -11.59 -1.92 -0.56
N GLN A 68 -11.36 -1.10 0.46
CA GLN A 68 -11.45 -1.54 1.84
C GLN A 68 -12.84 -1.25 2.39
N GLY A 69 -13.25 -1.86 3.51
CA GLY A 69 -14.60 -1.83 4.03
C GLY A 69 -15.33 -0.51 3.94
N ARG A 70 -14.73 0.57 4.49
CA ARG A 70 -15.30 1.93 4.43
C ARG A 70 -15.50 2.44 3.00
N SER A 71 -14.54 2.19 2.11
CA SER A 71 -14.60 2.65 0.72
C SER A 71 -15.52 1.78 -0.13
N ALA A 72 -15.62 0.49 0.15
CA ALA A 72 -16.56 -0.42 -0.50
C ALA A 72 -18.00 -0.03 -0.19
N LEU A 73 -18.32 0.18 1.10
CA LEU A 73 -19.66 0.60 1.52
C LEU A 73 -20.06 1.95 0.92
N LYS A 74 -19.17 2.94 0.93
CA LYS A 74 -19.44 4.24 0.28
C LYS A 74 -19.71 4.11 -1.21
N GLU A 75 -18.97 3.27 -1.91
CA GLU A 75 -19.14 3.07 -3.35
C GLU A 75 -20.51 2.45 -3.66
N VAL A 76 -20.91 1.42 -2.91
CA VAL A 76 -22.22 0.77 -3.06
C VAL A 76 -23.35 1.72 -2.76
N LEU A 77 -23.33 2.42 -1.63
CA LEU A 77 -24.38 3.38 -1.25
C LEU A 77 -24.49 4.51 -2.28
N ARG A 78 -23.36 5.00 -2.81
CA ARG A 78 -23.33 6.05 -3.82
C ARG A 78 -23.92 5.60 -5.17
N ILE A 79 -23.55 4.40 -5.64
CA ILE A 79 -24.00 3.88 -6.95
C ILE A 79 -25.50 3.57 -6.92
N ASN A 80 -25.99 3.05 -5.81
CA ASN A 80 -27.40 2.73 -5.63
C ASN A 80 -28.27 3.94 -5.22
N GLU A 81 -27.65 5.12 -5.05
CA GLU A 81 -28.37 6.32 -4.57
C GLU A 81 -29.17 6.05 -3.28
N ALA A 82 -28.64 5.15 -2.43
CA ALA A 82 -29.34 4.59 -1.29
C ALA A 82 -29.61 5.62 -0.19
N CYS A 83 -28.79 6.66 -0.08
CA CYS A 83 -28.90 7.70 0.94
C CYS A 83 -28.21 9.00 0.52
N SER A 84 -28.41 10.05 1.30
CA SER A 84 -27.72 11.32 1.10
C SER A 84 -26.21 11.21 1.34
N PHE A 85 -25.42 12.11 0.76
CA PHE A 85 -23.97 12.18 1.01
C PHE A 85 -23.61 12.34 2.50
N GLY A 86 -24.43 13.11 3.23
CA GLY A 86 -24.25 13.28 4.69
C GLY A 86 -24.42 11.96 5.44
N GLU A 87 -25.51 11.27 5.16
CA GLU A 87 -25.85 9.98 5.77
C GLU A 87 -24.85 8.89 5.41
N MET A 88 -24.45 8.78 4.15
CA MET A 88 -23.39 7.89 3.69
C MET A 88 -22.09 8.08 4.50
N ASN A 89 -21.73 9.33 4.80
CA ASN A 89 -20.55 9.61 5.63
C ASN A 89 -20.74 9.22 7.09
N VAL A 90 -21.95 9.33 7.64
CA VAL A 90 -22.26 8.87 9.00
C VAL A 90 -22.13 7.35 9.06
N ILE A 91 -22.84 6.62 8.21
CA ILE A 91 -22.82 5.15 8.16
C ILE A 91 -21.38 4.64 7.98
N SER A 92 -20.66 5.20 7.01
CA SER A 92 -19.31 4.72 6.71
C SER A 92 -18.26 5.01 7.78
N LYS A 93 -18.49 6.01 8.66
CA LYS A 93 -17.57 6.27 9.79
C LYS A 93 -17.63 5.19 10.86
N CYS A 94 -18.75 4.46 10.98
CA CYS A 94 -18.88 3.34 11.90
C CYS A 94 -18.02 2.13 11.47
N ILE A 95 -17.55 2.10 10.23
CA ILE A 95 -16.63 1.07 9.73
C ILE A 95 -15.20 1.47 10.11
N PRO A 96 -14.42 0.65 10.85
CA PRO A 96 -13.04 0.95 11.23
C PRO A 96 -12.10 0.98 10.01
N ASN A 97 -10.88 1.49 10.19
CA ASN A 97 -9.84 1.28 9.18
C ASN A 97 -9.20 -0.10 9.37
N GLU A 98 -8.74 -0.70 8.29
CA GLU A 98 -8.10 -2.03 8.32
C GLU A 98 -6.91 -2.09 9.31
N ALA A 99 -6.07 -1.04 9.31
CA ALA A 99 -4.91 -0.97 10.19
C ALA A 99 -5.26 -1.00 11.69
N ASP A 100 -6.44 -0.52 12.06
CA ASP A 100 -6.89 -0.46 13.45
C ASP A 100 -7.40 -1.83 13.97
N VAL A 101 -7.75 -2.74 13.05
CA VAL A 101 -8.41 -4.03 13.35
C VAL A 101 -7.72 -5.24 12.69
N SER A 102 -6.51 -5.07 12.18
CA SER A 102 -5.79 -6.09 11.40
C SER A 102 -5.61 -7.42 12.15
N ASP A 103 -5.24 -7.36 13.43
CA ASP A 103 -5.02 -8.55 14.26
C ASP A 103 -6.33 -9.31 14.53
N GLN A 104 -7.42 -8.56 14.76
CA GLN A 104 -8.74 -9.11 14.95
C GLN A 104 -9.29 -9.74 13.67
N LEU A 105 -9.04 -9.12 12.51
CA LEU A 105 -9.43 -9.68 11.21
C LEU A 105 -8.68 -10.98 10.90
N GLN A 106 -7.40 -11.09 11.28
CA GLN A 106 -6.64 -12.32 11.11
C GLN A 106 -7.15 -13.47 11.98
N ALA A 107 -7.78 -13.15 13.12
CA ALA A 107 -8.38 -14.14 14.02
C ALA A 107 -9.77 -14.62 13.55
N MET A 108 -10.39 -13.95 12.58
CA MET A 108 -11.68 -14.38 12.00
C MET A 108 -11.47 -15.55 11.01
N ASP A 109 -12.50 -16.36 10.88
CA ASP A 109 -12.54 -17.40 9.84
C ASP A 109 -12.42 -16.74 8.46
N GLU A 110 -11.72 -17.41 7.54
CA GLU A 110 -11.39 -16.85 6.23
C GLU A 110 -12.62 -16.44 5.43
N GLU A 111 -13.71 -17.21 5.53
CA GLU A 111 -14.98 -16.96 4.84
C GLU A 111 -15.72 -15.72 5.38
N ASP A 112 -15.53 -15.40 6.66
CA ASP A 112 -16.17 -14.26 7.33
C ASP A 112 -15.25 -13.04 7.46
N ARG A 113 -14.02 -13.12 6.99
CA ARG A 113 -13.00 -12.08 7.11
C ARG A 113 -13.36 -10.84 6.29
N SER A 114 -14.05 -9.91 6.92
CA SER A 114 -14.48 -8.63 6.36
C SER A 114 -14.46 -7.55 7.43
N ILE A 115 -13.94 -6.37 7.09
CA ILE A 115 -13.95 -5.19 7.98
C ILE A 115 -15.39 -4.75 8.25
N ILE A 116 -16.27 -4.88 7.25
CA ILE A 116 -17.70 -4.54 7.37
C ILE A 116 -18.40 -5.52 8.32
N ARG A 117 -18.20 -6.84 8.16
CA ARG A 117 -18.75 -7.83 9.10
C ARG A 117 -18.22 -7.62 10.51
N PHE A 118 -16.94 -7.37 10.65
CA PHE A 118 -16.33 -7.03 11.93
C PHE A 118 -17.04 -5.84 12.58
N ALA A 119 -17.31 -4.77 11.83
CA ALA A 119 -18.00 -3.59 12.34
C ALA A 119 -19.45 -3.91 12.76
N LEU A 120 -20.19 -4.69 11.99
CA LEU A 120 -21.56 -5.10 12.30
C LEU A 120 -21.65 -5.91 13.59
N ILE A 121 -20.62 -6.69 13.91
CA ILE A 121 -20.55 -7.49 15.14
C ILE A 121 -20.13 -6.64 16.34
N ASN A 122 -19.13 -5.77 16.19
CA ASN A 122 -18.49 -5.06 17.28
C ASN A 122 -19.03 -3.63 17.51
N ASN A 123 -19.55 -2.97 16.48
CA ASN A 123 -20.15 -1.63 16.52
C ASN A 123 -21.66 -1.70 16.22
N SER A 124 -22.31 -2.76 16.70
CA SER A 124 -23.69 -3.11 16.36
C SER A 124 -24.72 -2.05 16.76
N GLU A 125 -24.50 -1.30 17.84
CA GLU A 125 -25.44 -0.25 18.29
C GLU A 125 -25.53 0.91 17.29
N GLU A 126 -24.39 1.34 16.73
CA GLU A 126 -24.32 2.47 15.79
C GLU A 126 -24.86 2.13 14.40
N LEU A 127 -24.75 0.85 14.01
CA LEU A 127 -25.15 0.36 12.68
C LEU A 127 -26.54 -0.27 12.67
N ARG A 128 -27.14 -0.53 13.84
CA ARG A 128 -28.37 -1.32 14.00
C ARG A 128 -29.57 -0.74 13.22
N ASP A 129 -29.63 0.56 13.12
CA ASP A 129 -30.72 1.24 12.39
C ASP A 129 -30.60 1.04 10.86
N TYR A 130 -29.45 0.59 10.38
CA TYR A 130 -29.17 0.38 8.97
C TYR A 130 -29.06 -1.10 8.62
N CYS A 131 -28.19 -1.81 9.33
CA CYS A 131 -27.91 -3.23 9.11
C CYS A 131 -27.37 -3.87 10.39
N PHE A 132 -27.75 -5.12 10.63
CA PHE A 132 -27.25 -5.94 11.73
C PHE A 132 -27.15 -7.40 11.32
N VAL A 133 -26.40 -8.19 12.09
CA VAL A 133 -26.28 -9.64 11.93
C VAL A 133 -27.26 -10.31 12.87
N ASN A 134 -28.17 -11.14 12.36
CA ASN A 134 -29.11 -11.90 13.16
C ASN A 134 -28.47 -13.13 13.83
N ASP A 135 -29.22 -13.82 14.71
CA ASP A 135 -28.73 -15.02 15.41
C ASP A 135 -28.32 -16.18 14.50
N ALA A 136 -28.80 -16.20 13.25
CA ALA A 136 -28.45 -17.18 12.24
C ALA A 136 -27.23 -16.77 11.37
N GLY A 137 -26.64 -15.59 11.61
CA GLY A 137 -25.48 -15.06 10.88
C GLY A 137 -25.81 -14.31 9.59
N TYR A 138 -27.09 -14.07 9.28
CA TYR A 138 -27.52 -13.33 8.10
C TYR A 138 -27.64 -11.84 8.38
N LEU A 139 -27.44 -11.03 7.34
CA LEU A 139 -27.65 -9.58 7.40
C LEU A 139 -29.15 -9.26 7.33
N GLU A 140 -29.61 -8.39 8.20
CA GLU A 140 -30.96 -7.85 8.24
C GLU A 140 -30.95 -6.33 8.42
N GLY A 141 -32.04 -5.66 8.03
CA GLY A 141 -32.21 -4.21 8.08
C GLY A 141 -32.44 -3.59 6.71
N ASP A 142 -32.79 -2.31 6.67
CA ASP A 142 -33.18 -1.61 5.43
C ASP A 142 -32.00 -1.51 4.43
N TYR A 143 -30.77 -1.61 4.90
CA TYR A 143 -29.55 -1.52 4.11
C TYR A 143 -28.82 -2.87 3.95
N ALA A 144 -29.43 -3.98 4.37
CA ALA A 144 -28.79 -5.31 4.37
C ALA A 144 -28.20 -5.69 3.01
N ASP A 145 -28.95 -5.48 1.92
CA ASP A 145 -28.50 -5.78 0.55
C ASP A 145 -27.28 -4.95 0.14
N TYR A 146 -27.20 -3.69 0.56
CA TYR A 146 -26.08 -2.83 0.25
C TYR A 146 -24.82 -3.22 1.05
N PHE A 147 -24.99 -3.63 2.30
CA PHE A 147 -23.91 -4.15 3.12
C PHE A 147 -23.36 -5.46 2.57
N ASP A 148 -24.22 -6.36 2.10
CA ASP A 148 -23.80 -7.64 1.47
C ASP A 148 -23.03 -7.39 0.16
N GLN A 149 -23.52 -6.48 -0.70
CA GLN A 149 -22.79 -6.05 -1.88
C GLN A 149 -21.44 -5.43 -1.53
N ALA A 150 -21.36 -4.62 -0.47
CA ALA A 150 -20.12 -3.99 -0.05
C ALA A 150 -19.10 -5.00 0.49
N ILE A 151 -19.55 -6.00 1.26
CA ILE A 151 -18.73 -7.12 1.73
C ILE A 151 -18.15 -7.90 0.53
N SER A 152 -18.98 -8.17 -0.48
CA SER A 152 -18.54 -8.87 -1.69
C SER A 152 -17.53 -8.08 -2.52
N LEU A 153 -17.53 -6.75 -2.42
CA LEU A 153 -16.58 -5.86 -3.10
C LEU A 153 -15.30 -5.60 -2.30
N GLU A 154 -15.30 -5.91 -1.00
CA GLU A 154 -14.16 -5.66 -0.13
C GLU A 154 -12.93 -6.45 -0.60
N GLY A 155 -11.77 -5.80 -0.63
CA GLY A 155 -10.53 -6.39 -1.13
C GLY A 155 -10.36 -6.39 -2.66
N THR A 156 -11.39 -6.07 -3.45
CA THR A 156 -11.29 -6.00 -4.90
C THR A 156 -10.50 -4.79 -5.40
N PHE A 157 -9.88 -4.91 -6.56
CA PHE A 157 -9.11 -3.82 -7.18
C PHE A 157 -10.03 -2.70 -7.67
N LYS A 158 -9.75 -1.47 -7.23
CA LYS A 158 -10.47 -0.27 -7.67
C LYS A 158 -9.65 0.58 -8.63
N THR A 159 -8.39 0.81 -8.31
CA THR A 159 -7.53 1.72 -9.06
C THR A 159 -6.19 1.08 -9.35
N GLN A 160 -5.63 1.46 -10.49
CA GLN A 160 -4.28 1.17 -10.88
C GLN A 160 -3.49 2.47 -10.85
N GLY A 161 -2.35 2.46 -10.18
CA GLY A 161 -1.49 3.61 -10.04
C GLY A 161 -0.01 3.26 -10.10
N LYS A 162 0.82 4.29 -10.12
CA LYS A 162 2.26 4.17 -9.97
C LYS A 162 2.60 4.20 -8.48
N HIS A 163 3.40 3.25 -8.01
CA HIS A 163 3.90 3.24 -6.63
C HIS A 163 4.70 4.52 -6.34
N ALA A 164 4.39 5.17 -5.24
CA ALA A 164 4.95 6.49 -4.95
C ALA A 164 6.48 6.46 -4.74
N ALA A 165 7.03 5.45 -4.11
CA ALA A 165 8.44 5.35 -3.74
C ALA A 165 9.20 4.24 -4.48
N GLY A 166 8.51 3.13 -4.81
CA GLY A 166 9.12 1.90 -5.30
C GLY A 166 9.80 2.04 -6.67
N VAL A 167 11.06 1.63 -6.72
CA VAL A 167 11.88 1.53 -7.93
C VAL A 167 12.46 0.12 -8.00
N VAL A 168 12.28 -0.53 -9.12
CA VAL A 168 12.85 -1.85 -9.41
C VAL A 168 14.12 -1.67 -10.23
N ILE A 169 15.16 -2.39 -9.85
CA ILE A 169 16.43 -2.49 -10.60
C ILE A 169 16.62 -3.96 -10.97
N SER A 170 16.78 -4.26 -12.26
CA SER A 170 16.97 -5.59 -12.79
C SER A 170 18.32 -5.71 -13.51
N SER A 171 18.91 -6.89 -13.45
CA SER A 171 20.08 -7.26 -14.29
C SER A 171 19.69 -7.40 -15.75
N ASP A 172 18.46 -7.86 -16.01
CA ASP A 172 17.93 -8.05 -17.35
C ASP A 172 17.02 -6.87 -17.72
N ARG A 173 16.71 -6.74 -19.01
CA ARG A 173 15.78 -5.71 -19.46
C ARG A 173 14.39 -6.02 -18.92
N LEU A 174 13.77 -5.06 -18.22
CA LEU A 174 12.50 -5.26 -17.53
C LEU A 174 11.38 -5.76 -18.46
N HIS A 175 11.34 -5.31 -19.71
CA HIS A 175 10.33 -5.76 -20.67
C HIS A 175 10.50 -7.23 -21.13
N GLU A 176 11.63 -7.87 -20.84
CA GLU A 176 11.89 -9.29 -21.12
C GLU A 176 11.44 -10.18 -19.93
N VAL A 177 11.35 -9.61 -18.73
CA VAL A 177 11.10 -10.37 -17.47
C VAL A 177 9.79 -10.02 -16.78
N CYS A 178 9.18 -8.87 -17.09
CA CYS A 178 7.86 -8.51 -16.59
C CYS A 178 7.05 -7.70 -17.62
N PRO A 179 5.71 -7.72 -17.55
CA PRO A 179 4.88 -6.86 -18.37
C PRO A 179 5.15 -5.38 -18.06
N MET A 180 5.17 -4.54 -19.10
CA MET A 180 5.30 -3.09 -18.96
C MET A 180 3.98 -2.42 -19.29
N VAL A 181 3.48 -1.55 -18.41
CA VAL A 181 2.19 -0.87 -18.56
C VAL A 181 2.35 0.63 -18.73
N ASP A 182 1.43 1.22 -19.50
CA ASP A 182 1.37 2.65 -19.72
C ASP A 182 0.76 3.34 -18.48
N GLN A 183 1.28 4.51 -18.14
CA GLN A 183 0.71 5.34 -17.08
C GLN A 183 -0.47 6.17 -17.62
N ARG A 184 -1.56 6.28 -16.85
CA ARG A 184 -2.72 7.12 -17.23
C ARG A 184 -2.35 8.59 -17.45
N SER A 185 -1.37 9.08 -16.71
CA SER A 185 -0.85 10.46 -16.85
C SER A 185 0.09 10.67 -18.04
N GLY A 186 0.35 9.63 -18.81
CA GLY A 186 1.41 9.62 -19.82
C GLY A 186 2.80 9.48 -19.21
N GLY A 187 3.82 9.40 -20.05
CA GLY A 187 5.21 9.26 -19.64
C GLY A 187 5.77 7.85 -19.93
N GLU A 188 6.84 7.50 -19.26
CA GLU A 188 7.49 6.20 -19.44
C GLU A 188 6.62 5.06 -18.89
N LYS A 189 6.71 3.91 -19.53
CA LYS A 189 6.11 2.67 -19.02
C LYS A 189 6.68 2.30 -17.66
N ILE A 190 5.87 1.67 -16.84
CA ILE A 190 6.25 1.15 -15.52
C ILE A 190 6.15 -0.37 -15.49
N ALA A 191 6.88 -1.01 -14.57
CA ALA A 191 6.76 -2.45 -14.34
C ALA A 191 5.31 -2.76 -13.88
N GLY A 192 4.64 -3.64 -14.63
CA GLY A 192 3.22 -3.92 -14.55
C GLY A 192 2.84 -4.99 -13.52
N LEU A 193 3.68 -5.18 -12.52
CA LEU A 193 3.48 -6.11 -11.39
C LEU A 193 3.57 -5.38 -10.07
N GLU A 194 2.89 -5.89 -9.06
CA GLU A 194 3.04 -5.44 -7.68
C GLU A 194 4.32 -6.01 -7.06
N MET A 195 4.71 -5.48 -5.89
CA MET A 195 5.94 -5.85 -5.21
C MET A 195 6.08 -7.36 -4.98
N ALA A 196 5.04 -8.00 -4.49
CA ALA A 196 5.08 -9.44 -4.16
C ALA A 196 5.40 -10.31 -5.40
N ASP A 197 4.85 -9.96 -6.56
CA ASP A 197 5.08 -10.65 -7.82
C ASP A 197 6.51 -10.38 -8.34
N LEU A 198 6.98 -9.14 -8.21
CA LEU A 198 8.35 -8.76 -8.61
C LEU A 198 9.40 -9.46 -7.72
N GLU A 199 9.15 -9.57 -6.42
CA GLU A 199 10.01 -10.33 -5.50
C GLU A 199 10.02 -11.83 -5.83
N ALA A 200 8.86 -12.40 -6.16
CA ALA A 200 8.75 -13.79 -6.59
C ALA A 200 9.55 -14.07 -7.86
N LEU A 201 9.70 -13.08 -8.74
CA LEU A 201 10.56 -13.11 -9.92
C LEU A 201 12.04 -12.82 -9.61
N GLY A 202 12.40 -12.54 -8.36
CA GLY A 202 13.78 -12.29 -7.94
C GLY A 202 14.24 -10.83 -8.10
N HIS A 203 13.32 -9.90 -8.33
CA HIS A 203 13.66 -8.47 -8.46
C HIS A 203 13.70 -7.78 -7.11
N VAL A 204 14.69 -6.93 -6.89
CA VAL A 204 14.83 -6.13 -5.66
C VAL A 204 14.13 -4.79 -5.82
N LYS A 205 13.28 -4.45 -4.85
CA LYS A 205 12.68 -3.13 -4.73
C LYS A 205 13.57 -2.21 -3.89
N PHE A 206 13.68 -0.96 -4.33
CA PHE A 206 14.24 0.14 -3.58
C PHE A 206 13.16 1.18 -3.37
N ASP A 207 12.86 1.53 -2.13
CA ASP A 207 11.96 2.62 -1.82
C ASP A 207 12.72 3.93 -1.71
N VAL A 208 12.60 4.77 -2.74
CA VAL A 208 13.16 6.12 -2.74
C VAL A 208 12.13 7.07 -2.14
N LEU A 209 12.26 7.30 -0.83
CA LEU A 209 11.31 8.06 -0.04
C LEU A 209 11.63 9.57 -0.08
N GLY A 210 10.72 10.36 -0.64
CA GLY A 210 10.82 11.81 -0.66
C GLY A 210 10.39 12.42 0.68
N ILE A 211 11.35 12.88 1.48
CA ILE A 211 11.12 13.41 2.83
C ILE A 211 11.09 14.94 2.83
N ASN A 212 9.96 15.54 3.19
CA ASN A 212 9.80 16.99 3.26
C ASN A 212 10.73 17.67 4.29
N LEU A 213 11.12 16.96 5.36
CA LEU A 213 12.06 17.49 6.33
C LEU A 213 13.45 17.68 5.71
N LEU A 214 13.88 16.75 4.85
CA LEU A 214 15.16 16.85 4.15
C LEU A 214 15.16 18.02 3.15
N ASP A 215 14.03 18.33 2.51
CA ASP A 215 13.89 19.55 1.69
C ASP A 215 14.10 20.82 2.49
N LYS A 216 13.60 20.86 3.73
CA LYS A 216 13.78 22.02 4.63
C LYS A 216 15.22 22.16 5.08
N ILE A 217 15.86 21.03 5.46
CA ILE A 217 17.28 21.01 5.86
C ILE A 217 18.15 21.50 4.71
N MET A 218 17.97 20.94 3.52
CA MET A 218 18.70 21.35 2.31
C MET A 218 18.54 22.86 2.03
N LYS A 219 17.32 23.39 2.21
CA LYS A 219 17.07 24.83 2.01
C LYS A 219 17.75 25.70 3.06
N ILE A 220 17.85 25.24 4.31
CA ILE A 220 18.59 25.94 5.37
C ILE A 220 20.08 25.95 5.06
N GLU A 221 20.65 24.82 4.64
CA GLU A 221 22.04 24.71 4.23
C GLU A 221 22.37 25.68 3.08
N GLU A 222 21.54 25.70 2.01
CA GLU A 222 21.68 26.66 0.90
C GLU A 222 21.71 28.11 1.38
N VAL A 223 20.86 28.48 2.34
CA VAL A 223 20.81 29.84 2.89
C VAL A 223 22.04 30.16 3.75
N LEU A 224 22.53 29.19 4.52
CA LEU A 224 23.72 29.36 5.37
C LEU A 224 25.00 29.44 4.53
N ASP A 225 25.08 28.73 3.43
CA ASP A 225 26.21 28.74 2.50
C ASP A 225 26.22 29.92 1.55
N GLY A 226 25.21 30.81 1.64
CA GLY A 226 25.14 32.09 0.91
C GLY A 226 24.77 31.94 -0.57
N ASN A 227 24.10 30.85 -0.95
CA ASN A 227 23.56 30.61 -2.28
C ASN A 227 22.04 30.83 -2.36
#